data_7b6245c2eb118ec63dcefe0a9cda7bb5
#
_entry.id   7b6245c2eb118ec63dcefe0a9cda7bb5
#
_cell.length_a   1.000
_cell.length_b   1.000
_cell.length_c   1.000
_cell.angle_alpha   90.00
_cell.angle_beta   90.00
_cell.angle_gamma   90.00
#
_symmetry.space_group_name_H-M   'P 1'
#
loop_
_entity.id
_entity.type
_entity.pdbx_description
1 polymer ?
#
loop_
_entity_poly.entity_id
_entity_poly.type
_entity_poly.pdbx_seq_one_letter_code
_entity_poly.pdbx_strand_id
1 'polypeptide(L)'
;MSPLGREIWLETARRALIEEGTAGVEINKLAKRLGSSRGGFYWFFKDRAQLLDELLELWADTSTVLFERVLHNHHEDGLKEYLAMTNLWVDEEEYDPKWDGAIRDWARTSEVVRKVVEVVDQKRIAVLEEIFRHIGYQGKEANVRARVMYYHQVGYYAMGVRESQSERRALIPYYKRALTGRD
;
A
#
# COMPACT_ATOMS: atom_id res chain seq x y z
N MET A 1 2.51 -33.15 11.17
CA MET A 1 2.25 -31.86 10.49
C MET A 1 2.64 -30.77 11.47
N SER A 2 3.63 -29.94 11.12
CA SER A 2 3.94 -28.76 11.93
C SER A 2 2.67 -27.89 12.07
N PRO A 3 2.40 -27.34 13.23
CA PRO A 3 1.27 -26.44 13.38
C PRO A 3 1.46 -25.27 12.40
N LEU A 4 0.47 -24.99 11.58
CA LEU A 4 0.43 -23.83 10.70
C LEU A 4 0.60 -22.60 11.59
N GLY A 5 1.64 -21.79 11.34
CA GLY A 5 1.91 -20.58 12.11
C GLY A 5 0.82 -19.51 11.87
N ARG A 6 0.70 -18.57 12.79
CA ARG A 6 -0.22 -17.42 12.71
C ARG A 6 -0.08 -16.63 11.41
N GLU A 7 1.16 -16.45 10.96
CA GLU A 7 1.50 -15.72 9.73
C GLU A 7 0.89 -16.35 8.47
N ILE A 8 0.79 -17.68 8.44
CA ILE A 8 0.20 -18.39 7.28
C ILE A 8 -1.31 -18.10 7.19
N TRP A 9 -1.98 -17.97 8.32
CA TRP A 9 -3.40 -17.56 8.35
C TRP A 9 -3.56 -16.12 7.88
N LEU A 10 -2.71 -15.18 8.34
CA LEU A 10 -2.72 -13.78 7.91
C LEU A 10 -2.46 -13.66 6.41
N GLU A 11 -1.45 -14.35 5.88
CA GLU A 11 -1.15 -14.30 4.45
C GLU A 11 -2.27 -14.93 3.60
N THR A 12 -2.88 -16.03 4.08
CA THR A 12 -4.03 -16.63 3.39
C THR A 12 -5.24 -15.70 3.41
N ALA A 13 -5.48 -15.01 4.52
CA ALA A 13 -6.55 -14.04 4.65
C ALA A 13 -6.30 -12.80 3.77
N ARG A 14 -5.04 -12.31 3.70
CA ARG A 14 -4.64 -11.24 2.78
C ARG A 14 -4.95 -11.59 1.32
N ARG A 15 -4.56 -12.79 0.87
CA ARG A 15 -4.89 -13.28 -0.48
C ARG A 15 -6.38 -13.37 -0.71
N ALA A 16 -7.13 -13.90 0.25
CA ALA A 16 -8.58 -13.98 0.15
C ALA A 16 -9.24 -12.59 0.06
N LEU A 17 -8.72 -11.61 0.81
CA LEU A 17 -9.17 -10.23 0.74
C LEU A 17 -8.92 -9.61 -0.64
N ILE A 18 -7.74 -9.87 -1.23
CA ILE A 18 -7.40 -9.38 -2.57
C ILE A 18 -8.27 -10.02 -3.65
N GLU A 19 -8.55 -11.31 -3.56
CA GLU A 19 -9.25 -12.09 -4.59
C GLU A 19 -10.77 -11.94 -4.52
N GLU A 20 -11.34 -11.92 -3.33
CA GLU A 20 -12.78 -12.03 -3.09
C GLU A 20 -13.34 -10.91 -2.20
N GLY A 21 -12.51 -9.93 -1.82
CA GLY A 21 -12.90 -8.90 -0.84
C GLY A 21 -13.11 -9.49 0.56
N THR A 22 -13.80 -8.73 1.43
CA THR A 22 -14.07 -9.17 2.80
C THR A 22 -14.92 -10.43 2.89
N ALA A 23 -15.73 -10.75 1.87
CA ALA A 23 -16.52 -11.98 1.79
C ALA A 23 -15.64 -13.23 1.59
N GLY A 24 -14.42 -13.09 1.10
CA GLY A 24 -13.44 -14.18 1.00
C GLY A 24 -12.79 -14.53 2.33
N VAL A 25 -12.73 -13.58 3.27
CA VAL A 25 -12.10 -13.75 4.57
C VAL A 25 -13.05 -14.43 5.54
N GLU A 26 -13.44 -15.67 5.25
CA GLU A 26 -14.27 -16.51 6.09
C GLU A 26 -13.47 -17.66 6.69
N ILE A 27 -13.64 -17.95 7.99
CA ILE A 27 -12.85 -18.94 8.72
C ILE A 27 -12.88 -20.30 8.02
N ASN A 28 -14.05 -20.76 7.56
CA ASN A 28 -14.19 -22.05 6.90
C ASN A 28 -13.49 -22.08 5.53
N LYS A 29 -13.57 -20.98 4.76
CA LYS A 29 -12.86 -20.86 3.47
C LYS A 29 -11.36 -20.87 3.67
N LEU A 30 -10.85 -20.10 4.63
CA LEU A 30 -9.42 -20.02 4.95
C LEU A 30 -8.90 -21.38 5.44
N ALA A 31 -9.61 -22.05 6.34
CA ALA A 31 -9.26 -23.39 6.82
C ALA A 31 -9.17 -24.39 5.66
N LYS A 32 -10.14 -24.36 4.73
CA LYS A 32 -10.12 -25.19 3.53
C LYS A 32 -8.93 -24.90 2.62
N ARG A 33 -8.59 -23.62 2.39
CA ARG A 33 -7.41 -23.22 1.59
C ARG A 33 -6.10 -23.72 2.20
N LEU A 34 -6.02 -23.77 3.53
CA LEU A 34 -4.85 -24.21 4.28
C LEU A 34 -4.79 -25.73 4.52
N GLY A 35 -5.80 -26.49 4.12
CA GLY A 35 -5.90 -27.89 4.51
C GLY A 35 -5.95 -28.10 6.03
N SER A 36 -6.48 -27.12 6.76
CA SER A 36 -6.57 -27.08 8.21
C SER A 36 -8.01 -27.25 8.68
N SER A 37 -8.20 -27.34 10.00
CA SER A 37 -9.52 -27.34 10.61
C SER A 37 -9.91 -25.95 11.11
N ARG A 38 -11.22 -25.72 11.29
CA ARG A 38 -11.71 -24.52 11.97
C ARG A 38 -11.13 -24.37 13.39
N GLY A 39 -10.89 -25.48 14.09
CA GLY A 39 -10.22 -25.46 15.40
C GLY A 39 -8.81 -24.92 15.34
N GLY A 40 -8.06 -25.18 14.26
CA GLY A 40 -6.71 -24.63 14.02
C GLY A 40 -6.68 -23.10 13.94
N PHE A 41 -7.74 -22.47 13.45
CA PHE A 41 -7.88 -21.02 13.44
C PHE A 41 -7.93 -20.43 14.85
N TYR A 42 -8.76 -21.02 15.73
CA TYR A 42 -9.00 -20.53 17.10
C TYR A 42 -7.80 -20.67 18.06
N TRP A 43 -6.73 -21.35 17.61
CA TRP A 43 -5.46 -21.33 18.34
C TRP A 43 -4.74 -19.97 18.22
N PHE A 44 -5.02 -19.21 17.15
CA PHE A 44 -4.31 -17.97 16.83
C PHE A 44 -5.17 -16.71 16.91
N PHE A 45 -6.46 -16.85 16.63
CA PHE A 45 -7.40 -15.73 16.55
C PHE A 45 -8.69 -16.06 17.33
N LYS A 46 -9.17 -15.09 18.08
CA LYS A 46 -10.42 -15.19 18.81
C LYS A 46 -11.62 -15.36 17.86
N ASP A 47 -11.64 -14.57 16.79
CA ASP A 47 -12.72 -14.53 15.81
C ASP A 47 -12.24 -13.90 14.49
N ARG A 48 -13.15 -13.85 13.51
CA ARG A 48 -12.91 -13.22 12.22
C ARG A 48 -12.63 -11.72 12.33
N ALA A 49 -13.24 -11.03 13.28
CA ALA A 49 -13.06 -9.59 13.46
C ALA A 49 -11.61 -9.28 13.83
N GLN A 50 -11.05 -10.00 14.80
CA GLN A 50 -9.63 -9.86 15.17
C GLN A 50 -8.70 -10.10 13.97
N LEU A 51 -8.98 -11.12 13.15
CA LEU A 51 -8.17 -11.38 11.95
C LEU A 51 -8.22 -10.21 10.96
N LEU A 52 -9.39 -9.61 10.76
CA LEU A 52 -9.55 -8.45 9.87
C LEU A 52 -8.87 -7.20 10.44
N ASP A 53 -8.97 -6.96 11.75
CA ASP A 53 -8.31 -5.85 12.42
C ASP A 53 -6.79 -5.94 12.25
N GLU A 54 -6.23 -7.13 12.44
CA GLU A 54 -4.80 -7.35 12.26
C GLU A 54 -4.33 -7.26 10.81
N LEU A 55 -5.15 -7.65 9.84
CA LEU A 55 -4.85 -7.40 8.43
C LEU A 55 -4.78 -5.90 8.13
N LEU A 56 -5.69 -5.13 8.69
CA LEU A 56 -5.72 -3.68 8.53
C LEU A 56 -4.50 -3.01 9.19
N GLU A 57 -4.15 -3.43 10.40
CA GLU A 57 -2.96 -2.96 11.11
C GLU A 57 -1.68 -3.29 10.32
N LEU A 58 -1.54 -4.54 9.87
CA LEU A 58 -0.40 -4.98 9.07
C LEU A 58 -0.24 -4.16 7.78
N TRP A 59 -1.35 -3.86 7.10
CA TRP A 59 -1.31 -3.00 5.92
C TRP A 59 -0.89 -1.57 6.27
N ALA A 60 -1.43 -0.99 7.33
CA ALA A 60 -1.14 0.37 7.73
C ALA A 60 0.35 0.54 8.09
N ASP A 61 0.90 -0.40 8.86
CA ASP A 61 2.29 -0.36 9.32
C ASP A 61 3.27 -0.59 8.16
N THR A 62 3.09 -1.68 7.41
CA THR A 62 4.02 -2.01 6.31
C THR A 62 4.03 -0.96 5.22
N SER A 63 2.86 -0.42 4.89
CA SER A 63 2.72 0.57 3.83
C SER A 63 3.38 1.91 4.14
N THR A 64 3.36 2.35 5.40
CA THR A 64 3.98 3.62 5.82
C THR A 64 5.49 3.51 5.88
N VAL A 65 6.01 2.41 6.42
CA VAL A 65 7.44 2.15 6.55
C VAL A 65 8.16 2.19 5.19
N LEU A 66 7.52 1.69 4.12
CA LEU A 66 8.12 1.73 2.78
C LEU A 66 8.39 3.17 2.31
N PHE A 67 7.46 4.08 2.53
CA PHE A 67 7.59 5.49 2.15
C PHE A 67 8.64 6.20 3.00
N GLU A 68 8.63 6.01 4.32
CA GLU A 68 9.61 6.62 5.24
C GLU A 68 11.03 6.16 4.94
N ARG A 69 11.22 4.90 4.56
CA ARG A 69 12.52 4.36 4.17
C ARG A 69 13.14 5.10 2.96
N VAL A 70 12.33 5.57 2.02
CA VAL A 70 12.80 6.35 0.87
C VAL A 70 13.51 7.63 1.34
N LEU A 71 12.92 8.36 2.29
CA LEU A 71 13.56 9.56 2.86
C LEU A 71 14.88 9.24 3.56
N HIS A 72 14.91 8.20 4.40
CA HIS A 72 16.10 7.86 5.19
C HIS A 72 17.28 7.40 4.34
N ASN A 73 17.02 6.74 3.20
CA ASN A 73 18.08 6.13 2.40
C ASN A 73 18.80 7.11 1.45
N HIS A 74 18.27 8.31 1.24
CA HIS A 74 18.79 9.23 0.19
C HIS A 74 19.29 10.58 0.70
N HIS A 75 19.40 10.76 2.02
CA HIS A 75 20.07 11.90 2.65
C HIS A 75 19.61 13.28 2.12
N GLU A 76 18.32 13.51 2.03
CA GLU A 76 17.72 14.78 1.58
C GLU A 76 18.04 15.16 0.10
N ASP A 77 18.46 14.19 -0.72
CA ASP A 77 18.55 14.38 -2.17
C ASP A 77 17.15 14.16 -2.79
N GLY A 78 16.37 15.23 -2.87
CA GLY A 78 14.97 15.15 -3.27
C GLY A 78 14.73 14.54 -4.66
N LEU A 79 15.66 14.67 -5.60
CA LEU A 79 15.51 14.02 -6.92
C LEU A 79 15.77 12.51 -6.85
N LYS A 80 16.71 12.07 -6.02
CA LYS A 80 16.92 10.65 -5.78
C LYS A 80 15.77 10.05 -5.02
N GLU A 81 15.24 10.74 -4.00
CA GLU A 81 14.05 10.33 -3.26
C GLU A 81 12.81 10.21 -4.17
N TYR A 82 12.60 11.19 -5.07
CA TYR A 82 11.54 11.15 -6.06
C TYR A 82 11.65 9.91 -6.96
N LEU A 83 12.84 9.64 -7.49
CA LEU A 83 13.09 8.47 -8.35
C LEU A 83 12.94 7.16 -7.59
N ALA A 84 13.43 7.09 -6.35
CA ALA A 84 13.28 5.90 -5.51
C ALA A 84 11.80 5.62 -5.19
N MET A 85 11.01 6.65 -4.88
CA MET A 85 9.58 6.51 -4.67
C MET A 85 8.85 6.06 -5.95
N THR A 86 9.23 6.61 -7.10
CA THR A 86 8.64 6.21 -8.38
C THR A 86 8.98 4.76 -8.71
N ASN A 87 10.24 4.34 -8.48
CA ASN A 87 10.66 2.97 -8.70
C ASN A 87 9.96 1.99 -7.77
N LEU A 88 9.75 2.33 -6.49
CA LEU A 88 8.98 1.53 -5.55
C LEU A 88 7.59 1.16 -6.12
N TRP A 89 6.93 2.12 -6.77
CA TRP A 89 5.62 1.88 -7.38
C TRP A 89 5.70 1.16 -8.72
N VAL A 90 6.74 1.39 -9.53
CA VAL A 90 6.88 0.76 -10.85
C VAL A 90 7.33 -0.69 -10.72
N ASP A 91 8.22 -0.99 -9.78
CA ASP A 91 8.78 -2.32 -9.60
C ASP A 91 7.80 -3.29 -8.95
N GLU A 92 6.96 -2.79 -8.05
CA GLU A 92 5.93 -3.57 -7.33
C GLU A 92 6.50 -4.80 -6.58
N GLU A 93 7.81 -4.78 -6.26
CA GLU A 93 8.45 -5.88 -5.53
C GLU A 93 8.11 -5.84 -4.05
N GLU A 94 8.13 -4.65 -3.47
CA GLU A 94 7.84 -4.45 -2.05
C GLU A 94 6.46 -3.79 -1.84
N TYR A 95 6.02 -2.94 -2.76
CA TYR A 95 4.71 -2.33 -2.76
C TYR A 95 3.71 -3.21 -3.50
N ASP A 96 2.66 -3.65 -2.81
CA ASP A 96 1.58 -4.46 -3.40
C ASP A 96 0.34 -3.59 -3.67
N PRO A 97 0.14 -3.14 -4.93
CA PRO A 97 -1.02 -2.32 -5.28
C PRO A 97 -2.35 -3.06 -5.18
N LYS A 98 -2.35 -4.39 -5.29
CA LYS A 98 -3.57 -5.19 -5.18
C LYS A 98 -4.07 -5.20 -3.73
N TRP A 99 -3.13 -5.29 -2.78
CA TRP A 99 -3.48 -5.22 -1.38
C TRP A 99 -3.98 -3.83 -1.00
N ASP A 100 -3.28 -2.77 -1.43
CA ASP A 100 -3.74 -1.38 -1.23
C ASP A 100 -5.15 -1.17 -1.81
N GLY A 101 -5.42 -1.68 -3.03
CA GLY A 101 -6.72 -1.65 -3.66
C GLY A 101 -7.81 -2.38 -2.87
N ALA A 102 -7.52 -3.59 -2.37
CA ALA A 102 -8.47 -4.39 -1.59
C ALA A 102 -8.87 -3.71 -0.26
N ILE A 103 -7.92 -3.06 0.41
CA ILE A 103 -8.19 -2.27 1.62
C ILE A 103 -9.05 -1.04 1.28
N ARG A 104 -8.77 -0.34 0.18
CA ARG A 104 -9.57 0.80 -0.27
C ARG A 104 -10.99 0.41 -0.65
N ASP A 105 -11.17 -0.76 -1.27
CA ASP A 105 -12.50 -1.29 -1.57
C ASP A 105 -13.26 -1.65 -0.28
N TRP A 106 -12.59 -2.24 0.70
CA TRP A 106 -13.18 -2.47 2.02
C TRP A 106 -13.56 -1.17 2.73
N ALA A 107 -12.75 -0.11 2.62
CA ALA A 107 -13.04 1.21 3.17
C ALA A 107 -14.34 1.84 2.63
N ARG A 108 -14.82 1.44 1.45
CA ARG A 108 -16.09 1.93 0.88
C ARG A 108 -17.31 1.47 1.69
N THR A 109 -17.19 0.36 2.42
CA THR A 109 -18.29 -0.24 3.18
C THR A 109 -18.07 -0.24 4.69
N SER A 110 -16.89 0.24 5.15
CA SER A 110 -16.53 0.28 6.57
C SER A 110 -15.96 1.64 6.95
N GLU A 111 -16.69 2.35 7.79
CA GLU A 111 -16.25 3.67 8.32
C GLU A 111 -14.96 3.59 9.14
N VAL A 112 -14.77 2.49 9.88
CA VAL A 112 -13.55 2.24 10.66
C VAL A 112 -12.34 2.13 9.73
N VAL A 113 -12.46 1.31 8.69
CA VAL A 113 -11.38 1.12 7.70
C VAL A 113 -11.11 2.41 6.93
N ARG A 114 -12.16 3.15 6.57
CA ARG A 114 -12.03 4.44 5.89
C ARG A 114 -11.17 5.43 6.68
N LYS A 115 -11.39 5.53 8.00
CA LYS A 115 -10.59 6.39 8.88
C LYS A 115 -9.12 5.96 8.93
N VAL A 116 -8.84 4.66 8.96
CA VAL A 116 -7.46 4.16 8.92
C VAL A 116 -6.80 4.51 7.59
N VAL A 117 -7.50 4.30 6.47
CA VAL A 117 -6.99 4.66 5.13
C VAL A 117 -6.70 6.16 5.05
N GLU A 118 -7.59 7.03 5.56
CA GLU A 118 -7.37 8.49 5.59
C GLU A 118 -6.10 8.87 6.36
N VAL A 119 -5.84 8.24 7.49
CA VAL A 119 -4.63 8.48 8.30
C VAL A 119 -3.37 8.03 7.55
N VAL A 120 -3.40 6.86 6.93
CA VAL A 120 -2.28 6.34 6.12
C VAL A 120 -2.03 7.24 4.92
N ASP A 121 -3.07 7.67 4.21
CA ASP A 121 -2.95 8.57 3.06
C ASP A 121 -2.32 9.92 3.46
N GLN A 122 -2.70 10.48 4.60
CA GLN A 122 -2.11 11.72 5.12
C GLN A 122 -0.62 11.53 5.42
N LYS A 123 -0.21 10.44 6.05
CA LYS A 123 1.20 10.12 6.32
C LYS A 123 2.01 9.99 5.03
N ARG A 124 1.50 9.25 4.05
CA ARG A 124 2.16 9.08 2.75
C ARG A 124 2.30 10.40 1.99
N ILE A 125 1.27 11.24 2.00
CA ILE A 125 1.33 12.59 1.41
C ILE A 125 2.36 13.45 2.14
N ALA A 126 2.48 13.36 3.46
CA ALA A 126 3.47 14.11 4.22
C ALA A 126 4.91 13.69 3.84
N VAL A 127 5.16 12.39 3.65
CA VAL A 127 6.47 11.91 3.14
C VAL A 127 6.76 12.48 1.75
N LEU A 128 5.79 12.44 0.83
CA LEU A 128 5.97 13.00 -0.51
C LEU A 128 6.18 14.53 -0.47
N GLU A 129 5.50 15.23 0.43
CA GLU A 129 5.69 16.66 0.63
C GLU A 129 7.12 16.97 1.05
N GLU A 130 7.73 16.15 1.92
CA GLU A 130 9.12 16.30 2.32
C GLU A 130 10.08 16.08 1.13
N ILE A 131 9.83 15.09 0.29
CA ILE A 131 10.58 14.90 -0.98
C ILE A 131 10.54 16.16 -1.83
N PHE A 132 9.36 16.79 -1.99
CA PHE A 132 9.27 18.03 -2.76
C PHE A 132 9.93 19.22 -2.06
N ARG A 133 10.04 19.23 -0.74
CA ARG A 133 10.84 20.23 0.00
C ARG A 133 12.33 20.06 -0.27
N HIS A 134 12.83 18.83 -0.28
CA HIS A 134 14.22 18.52 -0.63
C HIS A 134 14.55 18.87 -2.11
N ILE A 135 13.55 18.82 -3.01
CA ILE A 135 13.72 19.33 -4.39
C ILE A 135 13.82 20.86 -4.44
N GLY A 136 13.33 21.57 -3.39
CA GLY A 136 13.39 23.03 -3.28
C GLY A 136 12.04 23.75 -3.30
N TYR A 137 10.93 23.01 -3.30
CA TYR A 137 9.57 23.59 -3.18
C TYR A 137 9.22 23.82 -1.72
N GLN A 138 8.35 24.82 -1.45
CA GLN A 138 7.99 25.17 -0.09
C GLN A 138 6.48 25.38 0.08
N GLY A 139 5.99 25.21 1.31
CA GLY A 139 4.63 25.53 1.71
C GLY A 139 3.57 24.83 0.86
N LYS A 140 2.58 25.58 0.39
CA LYS A 140 1.46 25.01 -0.38
C LYS A 140 1.88 24.36 -1.69
N GLU A 141 2.97 24.83 -2.32
CA GLU A 141 3.44 24.26 -3.58
C GLU A 141 3.99 22.84 -3.39
N ALA A 142 4.82 22.61 -2.38
CA ALA A 142 5.31 21.27 -2.04
C ALA A 142 4.14 20.32 -1.74
N ASN A 143 3.16 20.77 -0.95
CA ASN A 143 1.96 19.99 -0.61
C ASN A 143 1.13 19.63 -1.85
N VAL A 144 0.87 20.59 -2.74
CA VAL A 144 0.07 20.34 -3.95
C VAL A 144 0.78 19.33 -4.86
N ARG A 145 2.09 19.45 -5.07
CA ARG A 145 2.89 18.51 -5.87
C ARG A 145 2.85 17.10 -5.30
N ALA A 146 3.00 16.97 -3.98
CA ALA A 146 2.88 15.70 -3.27
C ALA A 146 1.50 15.06 -3.48
N ARG A 147 0.43 15.82 -3.35
CA ARG A 147 -0.93 15.36 -3.58
C ARG A 147 -1.17 14.93 -5.02
N VAL A 148 -0.70 15.70 -5.99
CA VAL A 148 -0.81 15.34 -7.42
C VAL A 148 -0.08 14.02 -7.68
N MET A 149 1.14 13.86 -7.20
CA MET A 149 1.92 12.63 -7.32
C MET A 149 1.20 11.44 -6.67
N TYR A 150 0.68 11.62 -5.46
CA TYR A 150 -0.03 10.57 -4.73
C TYR A 150 -1.35 10.18 -5.38
N TYR A 151 -2.18 11.17 -5.73
CA TYR A 151 -3.49 10.91 -6.34
C TYR A 151 -3.37 10.32 -7.74
N HIS A 152 -2.33 10.72 -8.49
CA HIS A 152 -2.00 10.08 -9.76
C HIS A 152 -1.74 8.58 -9.55
N GLN A 153 -0.90 8.22 -8.58
CA GLN A 153 -0.55 6.83 -8.30
C GLN A 153 -1.77 6.01 -7.84
N VAL A 154 -2.56 6.53 -6.91
CA VAL A 154 -3.80 5.88 -6.46
C VAL A 154 -4.79 5.74 -7.62
N GLY A 155 -4.97 6.80 -8.41
CA GLY A 155 -5.85 6.80 -9.59
C GLY A 155 -5.41 5.82 -10.67
N TYR A 156 -4.10 5.72 -10.92
CA TYR A 156 -3.53 4.79 -11.87
C TYR A 156 -3.97 3.35 -11.60
N TYR A 157 -3.86 2.89 -10.35
CA TYR A 157 -4.30 1.56 -9.96
C TYR A 157 -5.83 1.42 -9.93
N ALA A 158 -6.53 2.43 -9.42
CA ALA A 158 -8.00 2.41 -9.35
C ALA A 158 -8.67 2.38 -10.73
N MET A 159 -8.04 2.98 -11.74
CA MET A 159 -8.49 2.95 -13.14
C MET A 159 -8.17 1.63 -13.85
N GLY A 160 -7.34 0.78 -13.25
CA GLY A 160 -6.92 -0.48 -13.85
C GLY A 160 -6.09 -0.30 -15.12
N VAL A 161 -5.26 0.74 -15.18
CA VAL A 161 -4.37 1.01 -16.33
C VAL A 161 -3.44 -0.19 -16.51
N ARG A 162 -3.35 -0.68 -17.75
CA ARG A 162 -2.56 -1.87 -18.10
C ARG A 162 -1.35 -1.46 -18.93
N GLU A 163 -0.29 -1.09 -18.26
CA GLU A 163 1.01 -0.81 -18.84
C GLU A 163 2.04 -1.80 -18.29
N SER A 164 2.95 -2.25 -19.13
CA SER A 164 4.10 -3.05 -18.67
C SER A 164 5.06 -2.19 -17.83
N GLN A 165 5.90 -2.81 -17.02
CA GLN A 165 6.93 -2.09 -16.28
C GLN A 165 7.86 -1.29 -17.21
N SER A 166 8.17 -1.80 -18.41
CA SER A 166 9.00 -1.11 -19.39
C SER A 166 8.34 0.17 -19.91
N GLU A 167 7.04 0.13 -20.21
CA GLU A 167 6.26 1.32 -20.60
C GLU A 167 6.22 2.34 -19.47
N ARG A 168 5.93 1.91 -18.24
CA ARG A 168 5.93 2.78 -17.05
C ARG A 168 7.30 3.42 -16.83
N ARG A 169 8.39 2.66 -16.94
CA ARG A 169 9.76 3.18 -16.80
C ARG A 169 10.09 4.21 -17.87
N ALA A 170 9.67 4.00 -19.10
CA ALA A 170 9.87 4.95 -20.20
C ALA A 170 9.19 6.32 -19.96
N LEU A 171 8.11 6.34 -19.17
CA LEU A 171 7.39 7.57 -18.83
C LEU A 171 7.95 8.31 -17.60
N ILE A 172 8.81 7.69 -16.80
CA ILE A 172 9.41 8.32 -15.60
C ILE A 172 10.01 9.70 -15.87
N PRO A 173 10.85 9.91 -16.92
CA PRO A 173 11.45 11.23 -17.18
C PRO A 173 10.41 12.31 -17.45
N TYR A 174 9.32 11.96 -18.10
CA TYR A 174 8.23 12.90 -18.43
C TYR A 174 7.41 13.26 -17.19
N TYR A 175 7.05 12.29 -16.35
CA TYR A 175 6.40 12.54 -15.06
C TYR A 175 7.32 13.33 -14.12
N LYS A 176 8.62 13.00 -14.07
CA LYS A 176 9.59 13.74 -13.30
C LYS A 176 9.61 15.21 -13.72
N ARG A 177 9.75 15.51 -15.01
CA ARG A 177 9.73 16.88 -15.52
C ARG A 177 8.40 17.59 -15.20
N ALA A 178 7.28 16.95 -15.43
CA ALA A 178 5.97 17.54 -15.19
C ALA A 178 5.74 17.87 -13.71
N LEU A 179 6.18 17.01 -12.79
CA LEU A 179 5.94 17.17 -11.36
C LEU A 179 7.03 17.98 -10.65
N THR A 180 8.28 17.85 -11.08
CA THR A 180 9.42 18.52 -10.41
C THR A 180 9.93 19.75 -11.17
N GLY A 181 9.50 19.99 -12.40
CA GLY A 181 10.05 21.06 -13.24
C GLY A 181 11.55 20.94 -13.51
N ARG A 182 12.15 19.75 -13.29
CA ARG A 182 13.57 19.46 -13.46
C ARG A 182 13.78 18.38 -14.52
N ASP A 183 14.84 18.51 -15.28
CA ASP A 183 15.24 17.48 -16.26
C ASP A 183 16.00 16.34 -15.60
#